data_a2ba55a3f05b147d22c58cefc601fc61
#
_entry.id   a2ba55a3f05b147d22c58cefc601fc61
#
_cell.length_a   1.000
_cell.length_b   1.000
_cell.length_c   1.000
_cell.angle_alpha   90.00
_cell.angle_beta   90.00
_cell.angle_gamma   90.00
#
_symmetry.space_group_name_H-M   'P 1'
#
loop_
_entity.id
_entity.type
_entity.pdbx_description
1 polymer ?
#
loop_
_entity_poly.entity_id
_entity_poly.type
_entity_poly.pdbx_seq_one_letter_code
_entity_poly.pdbx_strand_id
1 'polypeptide(L)'
;ILELPDKTEIEAENISFIQLHGENNTVRLKVENPEKFKTQKGLLIAVYGSCNTINLGKIFYPVNDTIGLTGLTINIGNPPEDTLTPGVKRDADNCSIEIGDNIIVCGARLFLQESGTSISIGDDCMISWGIDIWCTDVHTVTDLEGNALNYSDKIEIGRHVWIGKDVKIGKNTKISDDSIIGWGSIVTKKFEEPN
;
A
#
# COMPACT_ATOMS: atom_id res chain seq x y z
N ILE A 1 -12.64 -9.84 -6.78
CA ILE A 1 -12.69 -11.22 -6.23
C ILE A 1 -11.70 -11.28 -5.09
N LEU A 2 -12.12 -11.74 -3.94
CA LEU A 2 -11.27 -12.01 -2.79
C LEU A 2 -10.97 -13.51 -2.76
N GLU A 3 -9.72 -13.89 -2.92
CA GLU A 3 -9.26 -15.27 -2.83
C GLU A 3 -8.67 -15.55 -1.46
N LEU A 4 -9.23 -16.48 -0.69
CA LEU A 4 -8.66 -16.95 0.57
C LEU A 4 -7.75 -18.17 0.35
N PRO A 5 -6.81 -18.48 1.27
CA PRO A 5 -5.85 -19.58 1.12
C PRO A 5 -6.48 -20.96 0.98
N ASP A 6 -7.69 -21.16 1.49
CA ASP A 6 -8.45 -22.42 1.38
C ASP A 6 -9.31 -22.48 0.10
N LYS A 7 -9.11 -21.55 -0.85
CA LYS A 7 -9.92 -21.36 -2.05
C LYS A 7 -11.38 -20.95 -1.78
N THR A 8 -11.72 -20.53 -0.58
CA THR A 8 -12.99 -19.89 -0.30
C THR A 8 -13.00 -18.52 -0.94
N GLU A 9 -13.89 -18.28 -1.89
CA GLU A 9 -14.13 -16.95 -2.44
C GLU A 9 -15.09 -16.19 -1.53
N ILE A 10 -14.71 -15.00 -1.10
CA ILE A 10 -15.58 -14.06 -0.40
C ILE A 10 -15.87 -12.92 -1.35
N GLU A 11 -17.14 -12.61 -1.57
CA GLU A 11 -17.54 -11.43 -2.31
C GLU A 11 -17.16 -10.17 -1.52
N ALA A 12 -16.47 -9.24 -2.16
CA ALA A 12 -15.96 -8.02 -1.53
C ALA A 12 -17.09 -7.15 -0.93
N GLU A 13 -18.30 -7.24 -1.47
CA GLU A 13 -19.50 -6.54 -0.98
C GLU A 13 -19.86 -6.86 0.49
N ASN A 14 -19.38 -7.98 1.00
CA ASN A 14 -19.61 -8.42 2.38
C ASN A 14 -18.49 -8.01 3.35
N ILE A 15 -17.49 -7.27 2.89
CA ILE A 15 -16.33 -6.88 3.68
C ILE A 15 -16.25 -5.35 3.75
N SER A 16 -16.72 -4.79 4.86
CA SER A 16 -16.89 -3.34 5.03
C SER A 16 -15.61 -2.49 4.93
N PHE A 17 -14.43 -3.11 5.01
CA PHE A 17 -13.16 -2.43 4.91
C PHE A 17 -12.48 -2.57 3.53
N ILE A 18 -13.14 -3.21 2.56
CA ILE A 18 -12.67 -3.29 1.17
C ILE A 18 -13.69 -2.59 0.27
N GLN A 19 -13.25 -1.53 -0.38
CA GLN A 19 -14.06 -0.72 -1.29
C GLN A 19 -13.41 -0.75 -2.69
N LEU A 20 -14.08 -1.36 -3.66
CA LEU A 20 -13.59 -1.48 -5.02
C LEU A 20 -14.53 -0.72 -5.97
N HIS A 21 -14.02 0.33 -6.61
CA HIS A 21 -14.71 1.12 -7.61
C HIS A 21 -13.98 0.98 -8.95
N GLY A 22 -14.69 0.56 -9.99
CA GLY A 22 -14.14 0.22 -11.30
C GLY A 22 -14.21 -1.28 -11.59
N GLU A 23 -13.65 -1.69 -12.70
CA GLU A 23 -13.79 -3.05 -13.22
C GLU A 23 -12.51 -3.87 -13.11
N ASN A 24 -12.63 -5.19 -13.02
CA ASN A 24 -11.50 -6.14 -13.04
C ASN A 24 -10.45 -5.92 -11.94
N ASN A 25 -10.82 -5.34 -10.81
CA ASN A 25 -9.93 -5.23 -9.66
C ASN A 25 -9.84 -6.57 -8.91
N THR A 26 -8.65 -6.95 -8.49
CA THR A 26 -8.40 -8.20 -7.76
C THR A 26 -7.71 -7.92 -6.43
N VAL A 27 -8.26 -8.47 -5.34
CA VAL A 27 -7.63 -8.46 -4.02
C VAL A 27 -7.49 -9.90 -3.54
N ARG A 28 -6.26 -10.31 -3.24
CA ARG A 28 -5.94 -11.64 -2.67
C ARG A 28 -5.31 -11.45 -1.31
N LEU A 29 -5.85 -12.14 -0.32
CA LEU A 29 -5.39 -12.06 1.06
C LEU A 29 -5.13 -13.46 1.59
N LYS A 30 -3.99 -13.69 2.25
CA LYS A 30 -3.76 -14.90 3.03
C LYS A 30 -4.38 -14.74 4.42
N VAL A 31 -5.44 -15.48 4.69
CA VAL A 31 -6.21 -15.39 5.94
C VAL A 31 -6.19 -16.73 6.65
N GLU A 32 -5.68 -16.79 7.88
CA GLU A 32 -5.65 -18.02 8.68
C GLU A 32 -7.04 -18.41 9.22
N ASN A 33 -7.88 -17.42 9.52
CA ASN A 33 -9.20 -17.65 10.08
C ASN A 33 -10.23 -16.69 9.46
N PRO A 34 -11.08 -17.17 8.54
CA PRO A 34 -12.06 -16.35 7.84
C PRO A 34 -13.05 -15.63 8.76
N GLU A 35 -13.48 -16.25 9.87
CA GLU A 35 -14.43 -15.63 10.80
C GLU A 35 -13.81 -14.47 11.59
N LYS A 36 -12.55 -14.59 11.98
CA LYS A 36 -11.81 -13.50 12.59
C LYS A 36 -11.52 -12.39 11.59
N PHE A 37 -11.31 -12.73 10.34
CA PHE A 37 -11.04 -11.76 9.27
C PHE A 37 -12.22 -10.81 9.05
N LYS A 38 -13.45 -11.31 9.05
CA LYS A 38 -14.67 -10.49 8.88
C LYS A 38 -14.83 -9.39 9.93
N THR A 39 -14.23 -9.57 11.09
CA THR A 39 -14.26 -8.62 12.21
C THR A 39 -12.93 -7.90 12.42
N GLN A 40 -11.96 -8.11 11.54
CA GLN A 40 -10.62 -7.55 11.67
C GLN A 40 -10.66 -6.02 11.62
N LYS A 41 -10.05 -5.41 12.63
CA LYS A 41 -9.75 -3.98 12.65
C LYS A 41 -8.31 -3.78 12.19
N GLY A 42 -8.05 -2.70 11.47
CA GLY A 42 -6.69 -2.33 11.09
C GLY A 42 -6.31 -2.62 9.64
N LEU A 43 -7.22 -3.08 8.79
CA LEU A 43 -7.04 -3.12 7.34
C LEU A 43 -8.13 -2.27 6.67
N LEU A 44 -7.73 -1.37 5.78
CA LEU A 44 -8.61 -0.63 4.89
C LEU A 44 -8.03 -0.65 3.48
N ILE A 45 -8.84 -1.06 2.51
CA ILE A 45 -8.48 -1.05 1.09
C ILE A 45 -9.53 -0.25 0.34
N ALA A 46 -9.11 0.80 -0.35
CA ALA A 46 -9.96 1.59 -1.23
C ALA A 46 -9.30 1.71 -2.62
N VAL A 47 -10.02 1.27 -3.65
CA VAL A 47 -9.54 1.27 -5.04
C VAL A 47 -10.51 2.07 -5.90
N TYR A 48 -9.99 3.07 -6.59
CA TYR A 48 -10.67 3.87 -7.60
C TYR A 48 -9.90 3.75 -8.91
N GLY A 49 -10.47 3.00 -9.85
CA GLY A 49 -9.84 2.63 -11.12
C GLY A 49 -10.06 1.16 -11.44
N SER A 50 -9.48 0.69 -12.52
CA SER A 50 -9.72 -0.63 -13.07
C SER A 50 -8.44 -1.44 -13.27
N CYS A 51 -8.57 -2.76 -13.33
CA CYS A 51 -7.48 -3.69 -13.56
C CYS A 51 -6.36 -3.63 -12.51
N ASN A 52 -6.68 -3.26 -11.28
CA ASN A 52 -5.71 -3.20 -10.18
C ASN A 52 -5.60 -4.55 -9.47
N THR A 53 -4.40 -4.85 -8.99
CA THR A 53 -4.11 -6.09 -8.27
C THR A 53 -3.49 -5.79 -6.91
N ILE A 54 -4.04 -6.37 -5.85
CA ILE A 54 -3.51 -6.28 -4.49
C ILE A 54 -3.36 -7.70 -3.96
N ASN A 55 -2.14 -8.12 -3.69
CA ASN A 55 -1.81 -9.40 -3.09
C ASN A 55 -1.15 -9.16 -1.73
N LEU A 56 -1.79 -9.62 -0.66
CA LEU A 56 -1.30 -9.51 0.69
C LEU A 56 -0.98 -10.90 1.23
N GLY A 57 0.25 -11.12 1.62
CA GLY A 57 0.70 -12.28 2.34
C GLY A 57 0.18 -12.30 3.78
N LYS A 58 0.84 -13.07 4.62
CA LYS A 58 0.49 -13.17 6.05
C LYS A 58 0.97 -11.94 6.81
N ILE A 59 0.02 -11.11 7.25
CA ILE A 59 0.29 -9.85 7.95
C ILE A 59 -0.19 -9.97 9.40
N PHE A 60 0.68 -9.59 10.34
CA PHE A 60 0.36 -9.50 11.76
C PHE A 60 0.13 -8.04 12.16
N TYR A 61 -0.98 -7.80 12.83
CA TYR A 61 -1.31 -6.52 13.45
C TYR A 61 -1.16 -6.65 14.97
N PRO A 62 -0.33 -5.84 15.62
CA PRO A 62 -0.24 -5.85 17.09
C PRO A 62 -1.59 -5.50 17.71
N VAL A 63 -2.05 -6.33 18.64
CA VAL A 63 -3.42 -6.26 19.20
C VAL A 63 -3.61 -5.13 20.23
N ASN A 64 -2.56 -4.46 20.66
CA ASN A 64 -2.63 -3.43 21.71
C ASN A 64 -2.75 -2.03 21.13
N ASP A 65 -3.99 -1.62 20.94
CA ASP A 65 -4.39 -0.32 20.39
C ASP A 65 -4.37 0.80 21.44
N THR A 66 -3.21 1.12 22.00
CA THR A 66 -3.08 2.26 22.91
C THR A 66 -2.74 3.58 22.19
N ILE A 67 -2.48 3.58 20.89
CA ILE A 67 -1.99 4.76 20.15
C ILE A 67 -2.88 5.15 18.96
N GLY A 68 -3.98 4.44 18.71
CA GLY A 68 -5.03 4.87 17.73
C GLY A 68 -4.62 4.93 16.26
N LEU A 69 -3.51 4.32 15.86
CA LEU A 69 -2.99 4.32 14.48
C LEU A 69 -2.54 2.93 14.04
N THR A 70 -3.23 1.91 14.46
CA THR A 70 -2.88 0.53 14.13
C THR A 70 -3.52 0.13 12.82
N GLY A 71 -2.70 -0.37 11.89
CA GLY A 71 -3.18 -1.06 10.72
C GLY A 71 -2.55 -0.64 9.41
N LEU A 72 -3.04 -1.23 8.35
CA LEU A 72 -2.62 -1.02 6.98
C LEU A 72 -3.75 -0.35 6.20
N THR A 73 -3.49 0.83 5.65
CA THR A 73 -4.39 1.49 4.71
C THR A 73 -3.78 1.46 3.32
N ILE A 74 -4.54 0.99 2.35
CA ILE A 74 -4.15 0.92 0.94
C ILE A 74 -5.15 1.75 0.14
N ASN A 75 -4.64 2.75 -0.59
CA ASN A 75 -5.42 3.55 -1.51
C ASN A 75 -4.81 3.50 -2.92
N ILE A 76 -5.64 3.18 -3.90
CA ILE A 76 -5.34 3.28 -5.33
C ILE A 76 -6.35 4.25 -5.95
N GLY A 77 -5.86 5.33 -6.58
CA GLY A 77 -6.72 6.40 -7.04
C GLY A 77 -7.32 7.24 -5.90
N ASN A 78 -8.22 8.16 -6.23
CA ASN A 78 -8.91 9.02 -5.27
C ASN A 78 -10.42 9.00 -5.49
N PRO A 79 -11.22 9.03 -4.41
CA PRO A 79 -12.65 9.22 -4.52
C PRO A 79 -13.00 10.60 -5.08
N PRO A 80 -14.14 10.74 -5.78
CA PRO A 80 -14.61 12.04 -6.29
C PRO A 80 -14.90 13.05 -5.17
N GLU A 81 -15.06 12.59 -3.94
CA GLU A 81 -15.40 13.37 -2.75
C GLU A 81 -14.18 13.71 -1.89
N ASP A 82 -12.96 13.53 -2.43
CA ASP A 82 -11.74 13.92 -1.74
C ASP A 82 -11.82 15.40 -1.34
N THR A 83 -11.70 15.66 -0.06
CA THR A 83 -11.79 17.01 0.51
C THR A 83 -10.67 17.93 0.07
N LEU A 84 -9.56 17.40 -0.40
CA LEU A 84 -8.41 18.16 -0.89
C LEU A 84 -8.60 18.63 -2.33
N THR A 85 -9.37 17.88 -3.12
CA THR A 85 -9.65 18.19 -4.54
C THR A 85 -11.11 17.88 -4.87
N PRO A 86 -12.09 18.64 -4.32
CA PRO A 86 -13.50 18.36 -4.53
C PRO A 86 -13.87 18.32 -6.02
N GLY A 87 -14.51 17.23 -6.44
CA GLY A 87 -14.96 17.04 -7.81
C GLY A 87 -13.90 16.53 -8.80
N VAL A 88 -12.67 16.30 -8.35
CA VAL A 88 -11.64 15.68 -9.18
C VAL A 88 -11.58 14.18 -8.88
N LYS A 89 -12.23 13.38 -9.73
CA LYS A 89 -12.07 11.94 -9.76
C LYS A 89 -10.70 11.62 -10.38
N ARG A 90 -9.89 10.84 -9.67
CA ARG A 90 -8.61 10.33 -10.17
C ARG A 90 -8.63 8.82 -10.08
N ASP A 91 -8.97 8.19 -11.20
CA ASP A 91 -8.83 6.75 -11.34
C ASP A 91 -7.35 6.43 -11.61
N ALA A 92 -6.84 5.39 -10.96
CA ALA A 92 -5.55 4.81 -11.26
C ALA A 92 -5.76 3.36 -11.69
N ASP A 93 -5.35 3.07 -12.92
CA ASP A 93 -5.56 1.78 -13.56
C ASP A 93 -4.26 0.98 -13.66
N ASN A 94 -4.37 -0.34 -13.69
CA ASN A 94 -3.24 -1.25 -13.86
C ASN A 94 -2.16 -1.08 -12.79
N CYS A 95 -2.53 -0.70 -11.58
CA CYS A 95 -1.62 -0.61 -10.44
C CYS A 95 -1.50 -1.97 -9.72
N SER A 96 -0.36 -2.20 -9.06
CA SER A 96 -0.20 -3.39 -8.24
C SER A 96 0.41 -3.12 -6.88
N ILE A 97 -0.06 -3.85 -5.87
CA ILE A 97 0.53 -3.90 -4.54
C ILE A 97 0.77 -5.37 -4.17
N GLU A 98 2.03 -5.68 -3.87
CA GLU A 98 2.47 -7.01 -3.47
C GLU A 98 3.12 -6.90 -2.07
N ILE A 99 2.56 -7.60 -1.10
CA ILE A 99 3.10 -7.68 0.27
C ILE A 99 3.33 -9.14 0.62
N GLY A 100 4.56 -9.46 1.00
CA GLY A 100 5.01 -10.81 1.33
C GLY A 100 4.44 -11.37 2.63
N ASP A 101 5.01 -12.47 3.06
CA ASP A 101 4.61 -13.19 4.27
C ASP A 101 5.38 -12.71 5.52
N ASN A 102 4.83 -12.98 6.71
CA ASN A 102 5.41 -12.68 8.02
C ASN A 102 5.67 -11.18 8.25
N ILE A 103 4.80 -10.33 7.76
CA ILE A 103 4.91 -8.88 7.92
C ILE A 103 4.25 -8.43 9.21
N ILE A 104 4.97 -7.64 10.01
CA ILE A 104 4.39 -6.93 11.16
C ILE A 104 4.11 -5.49 10.75
N VAL A 105 2.86 -5.05 10.79
CA VAL A 105 2.45 -3.67 10.49
C VAL A 105 1.80 -3.06 11.71
N CYS A 106 2.42 -2.01 12.26
CA CYS A 106 1.84 -1.24 13.35
C CYS A 106 0.96 -0.09 12.84
N GLY A 107 1.39 0.60 11.77
CA GLY A 107 0.58 1.66 11.15
C GLY A 107 1.23 2.19 9.89
N ALA A 108 0.68 1.85 8.72
CA ALA A 108 1.20 2.27 7.42
C ALA A 108 0.09 2.67 6.44
N ARG A 109 0.38 3.64 5.58
CA ARG A 109 -0.45 4.01 4.43
C ARG A 109 0.33 3.82 3.13
N LEU A 110 -0.21 3.03 2.23
CA LEU A 110 0.29 2.83 0.86
C LEU A 110 -0.61 3.59 -0.11
N PHE A 111 -0.01 4.40 -0.96
CA PHE A 111 -0.78 5.24 -1.88
C PHE A 111 -0.20 5.22 -3.29
N LEU A 112 -1.06 4.85 -4.27
CA LEU A 112 -0.81 4.90 -5.71
C LEU A 112 -1.89 5.77 -6.35
N GLN A 113 -1.49 6.73 -7.17
CA GLN A 113 -2.44 7.64 -7.84
C GLN A 113 -2.17 7.78 -9.34
N GLU A 114 -1.10 7.19 -9.83
CA GLU A 114 -0.74 7.20 -11.24
C GLU A 114 -0.88 5.77 -11.79
N SER A 115 -1.53 5.64 -12.93
CA SER A 115 -1.75 4.34 -13.58
C SER A 115 -0.44 3.64 -13.92
N GLY A 116 -0.42 2.31 -13.79
CA GLY A 116 0.74 1.47 -14.05
C GLY A 116 1.81 1.47 -12.96
N THR A 117 1.58 2.12 -11.81
CA THR A 117 2.55 2.16 -10.71
C THR A 117 2.43 0.96 -9.77
N SER A 118 3.49 0.68 -9.02
CA SER A 118 3.50 -0.45 -8.10
C SER A 118 4.21 -0.21 -6.78
N ILE A 119 3.82 -0.96 -5.76
CA ILE A 119 4.52 -1.08 -4.48
C ILE A 119 4.72 -2.55 -4.16
N SER A 120 5.97 -2.95 -3.90
CA SER A 120 6.29 -4.29 -3.41
C SER A 120 7.01 -4.24 -2.07
N ILE A 121 6.65 -5.13 -1.16
CA ILE A 121 7.28 -5.32 0.14
C ILE A 121 7.57 -6.82 0.30
N GLY A 122 8.84 -7.17 0.50
CA GLY A 122 9.28 -8.55 0.66
C GLY A 122 8.86 -9.16 1.99
N ASP A 123 9.19 -10.45 2.18
CA ASP A 123 8.86 -11.20 3.39
C ASP A 123 9.60 -10.69 4.65
N ASP A 124 9.12 -11.09 5.81
CA ASP A 124 9.79 -10.92 7.12
C ASP A 124 10.06 -9.46 7.52
N CYS A 125 9.30 -8.50 6.99
CA CYS A 125 9.48 -7.08 7.30
C CYS A 125 8.75 -6.65 8.58
N MET A 126 9.34 -5.65 9.26
CA MET A 126 8.73 -4.98 10.40
C MET A 126 8.50 -3.51 10.07
N ILE A 127 7.22 -3.10 10.07
CA ILE A 127 6.78 -1.75 9.72
C ILE A 127 6.16 -1.10 10.96
N SER A 128 6.79 -0.04 11.46
CA SER A 128 6.40 0.68 12.67
C SER A 128 5.18 1.58 12.44
N TRP A 129 4.95 2.56 13.33
CA TRP A 129 3.82 3.50 13.24
C TRP A 129 4.13 4.73 12.40
N GLY A 130 3.10 5.31 11.78
CA GLY A 130 3.20 6.57 11.07
C GLY A 130 3.95 6.48 9.74
N ILE A 131 3.93 5.32 9.10
CA ILE A 131 4.64 5.09 7.86
C ILE A 131 3.78 5.52 6.67
N ASP A 132 4.35 6.35 5.78
CA ASP A 132 3.77 6.69 4.49
C ASP A 132 4.65 6.14 3.36
N ILE A 133 4.05 5.36 2.47
CA ILE A 133 4.68 4.79 1.28
C ILE A 133 3.87 5.27 0.07
N TRP A 134 4.36 6.33 -0.59
CA TRP A 134 3.62 7.02 -1.63
C TRP A 134 4.33 6.93 -2.97
N CYS A 135 3.77 6.15 -3.88
CA CYS A 135 4.26 6.03 -5.26
C CYS A 135 3.62 7.11 -6.15
N THR A 136 3.63 8.35 -5.69
CA THR A 136 3.10 9.53 -6.41
C THR A 136 3.59 10.81 -5.75
N ASP A 137 3.69 11.89 -6.54
CA ASP A 137 3.80 13.27 -6.03
C ASP A 137 2.44 13.97 -6.00
N VAL A 138 1.36 13.31 -6.40
CA VAL A 138 0.00 13.86 -6.54
C VAL A 138 -0.11 14.92 -7.64
N HIS A 139 0.96 15.66 -7.93
CA HIS A 139 1.03 16.73 -8.91
C HIS A 139 2.06 16.46 -10.00
N THR A 140 1.75 16.85 -11.22
CA THR A 140 2.69 16.77 -12.35
C THR A 140 3.55 18.03 -12.41
N VAL A 141 4.86 17.84 -12.46
CA VAL A 141 5.84 18.87 -12.79
C VAL A 141 6.15 18.78 -14.27
N THR A 142 6.07 19.90 -15.00
CA THR A 142 6.35 19.93 -16.43
C THR A 142 7.53 20.86 -16.75
N ASP A 143 8.19 20.59 -17.87
CA ASP A 143 9.08 21.56 -18.51
C ASP A 143 8.28 22.70 -19.18
N LEU A 144 8.99 23.64 -19.81
CA LEU A 144 8.36 24.78 -20.50
C LEU A 144 7.61 24.37 -21.78
N GLU A 145 7.92 23.21 -22.32
CA GLU A 145 7.27 22.60 -23.48
C GLU A 145 6.03 21.76 -23.08
N GLY A 146 5.77 21.58 -21.76
CA GLY A 146 4.63 20.84 -21.22
C GLY A 146 4.86 19.33 -21.05
N ASN A 147 6.09 18.83 -21.20
CA ASN A 147 6.41 17.44 -20.97
C ASN A 147 6.52 17.17 -19.46
N ALA A 148 5.94 16.07 -18.98
CA ALA A 148 6.04 15.69 -17.58
C ALA A 148 7.47 15.24 -17.21
N LEU A 149 7.95 15.73 -16.07
CA LEU A 149 9.32 15.48 -15.57
C LEU A 149 9.38 14.52 -14.38
N ASN A 150 8.27 14.33 -13.67
CA ASN A 150 8.25 13.62 -12.39
C ASN A 150 7.41 12.35 -12.43
N TYR A 151 7.63 11.50 -13.41
CA TYR A 151 6.93 10.23 -13.52
C TYR A 151 7.15 9.33 -12.29
N SER A 152 6.08 8.66 -11.88
CA SER A 152 6.13 7.57 -10.92
C SER A 152 6.22 6.24 -11.65
N ASP A 153 6.97 5.29 -11.07
CA ASP A 153 7.11 3.93 -11.59
C ASP A 153 6.79 2.95 -10.45
N LYS A 154 7.73 2.73 -9.55
CA LYS A 154 7.57 1.75 -8.48
C LYS A 154 8.28 2.11 -7.19
N ILE A 155 7.86 1.44 -6.11
CA ILE A 155 8.58 1.34 -4.84
C ILE A 155 8.86 -0.13 -4.57
N GLU A 156 10.11 -0.47 -4.31
CA GLU A 156 10.56 -1.83 -4.00
C GLU A 156 11.21 -1.85 -2.62
N ILE A 157 10.64 -2.61 -1.69
CA ILE A 157 11.19 -2.85 -0.36
C ILE A 157 11.52 -4.34 -0.28
N GLY A 158 12.78 -4.64 -0.02
CA GLY A 158 13.30 -6.00 0.05
C GLY A 158 12.74 -6.79 1.23
N ARG A 159 13.32 -7.97 1.45
CA ARG A 159 12.95 -8.85 2.57
C ARG A 159 13.70 -8.45 3.83
N HIS A 160 13.13 -8.80 5.00
CA HIS A 160 13.74 -8.61 6.31
C HIS A 160 14.19 -7.16 6.55
N VAL A 161 13.33 -6.20 6.12
CA VAL A 161 13.56 -4.77 6.29
C VAL A 161 12.83 -4.28 7.55
N TRP A 162 13.55 -3.54 8.39
CA TRP A 162 12.94 -2.85 9.52
C TRP A 162 12.74 -1.36 9.20
N ILE A 163 11.48 -0.92 9.18
CA ILE A 163 11.10 0.48 8.96
C ILE A 163 10.72 1.09 10.30
N GLY A 164 11.53 2.04 10.77
CA GLY A 164 11.34 2.77 12.01
C GLY A 164 10.12 3.69 11.95
N LYS A 165 9.75 4.24 13.12
CA LYS A 165 8.56 5.11 13.26
C LYS A 165 8.68 6.40 12.43
N ASP A 166 7.54 6.91 11.91
CA ASP A 166 7.41 8.18 11.17
C ASP A 166 8.28 8.28 9.90
N VAL A 167 8.63 7.13 9.28
CA VAL A 167 9.36 7.07 8.01
C VAL A 167 8.44 7.40 6.85
N LYS A 168 8.97 8.17 5.87
CA LYS A 168 8.30 8.49 4.61
C LYS A 168 9.10 7.92 3.45
N ILE A 169 8.46 7.11 2.61
CA ILE A 169 9.07 6.50 1.43
C ILE A 169 8.38 7.04 0.20
N GLY A 170 9.15 7.76 -0.62
CA GLY A 170 8.67 8.36 -1.87
C GLY A 170 8.79 7.41 -3.06
N LYS A 171 8.21 7.82 -4.16
CA LYS A 171 8.22 7.10 -5.44
C LYS A 171 9.63 6.78 -5.94
N ASN A 172 9.74 5.78 -6.79
CA ASN A 172 10.97 5.34 -7.46
C ASN A 172 12.08 4.93 -6.49
N THR A 173 11.71 4.56 -5.26
CA THR A 173 12.61 4.11 -4.20
C THR A 173 12.82 2.60 -4.28
N LYS A 174 14.05 2.17 -4.02
CA LYS A 174 14.38 0.77 -3.76
C LYS A 174 15.14 0.67 -2.45
N ILE A 175 14.75 -0.27 -1.60
CA ILE A 175 15.42 -0.61 -0.34
C ILE A 175 15.82 -2.07 -0.44
N SER A 176 17.12 -2.37 -0.30
CA SER A 176 17.63 -3.74 -0.38
C SER A 176 17.20 -4.59 0.82
N ASP A 177 17.31 -5.90 0.66
CA ASP A 177 17.13 -6.86 1.75
C ASP A 177 17.99 -6.50 2.97
N ASP A 178 17.57 -6.94 4.16
CA ASP A 178 18.33 -6.82 5.43
C ASP A 178 18.66 -5.38 5.86
N SER A 179 17.88 -4.39 5.40
CA SER A 179 18.08 -2.97 5.71
C SER A 179 17.31 -2.50 6.94
N ILE A 180 17.84 -1.48 7.61
CA ILE A 180 17.15 -0.77 8.70
C ILE A 180 16.97 0.70 8.31
N ILE A 181 15.74 1.16 8.26
CA ILE A 181 15.41 2.57 8.03
C ILE A 181 15.12 3.24 9.36
N GLY A 182 15.99 4.14 9.76
CA GLY A 182 15.89 4.84 11.05
C GLY A 182 14.63 5.70 11.20
N TRP A 183 14.25 5.98 12.44
CA TRP A 183 13.08 6.79 12.78
C TRP A 183 13.13 8.17 12.10
N GLY A 184 12.00 8.60 11.53
CA GLY A 184 11.82 9.91 10.90
C GLY A 184 12.55 10.10 9.57
N SER A 185 13.10 9.03 8.99
CA SER A 185 13.78 9.11 7.70
C SER A 185 12.83 9.44 6.55
N ILE A 186 13.34 10.22 5.60
CA ILE A 186 12.67 10.46 4.30
C ILE A 186 13.51 9.77 3.22
N VAL A 187 12.94 8.73 2.61
CA VAL A 187 13.63 7.84 1.67
C VAL A 187 13.11 8.12 0.25
N THR A 188 13.99 8.65 -0.60
CA THR A 188 13.64 9.06 -1.98
C THR A 188 14.67 8.57 -3.01
N LYS A 189 15.49 7.58 -2.63
CA LYS A 189 16.59 7.06 -3.45
C LYS A 189 16.56 5.53 -3.47
N LYS A 190 17.36 4.98 -4.38
CA LYS A 190 17.63 3.54 -4.46
C LYS A 190 18.84 3.21 -3.59
N PHE A 191 18.67 2.23 -2.72
CA PHE A 191 19.71 1.63 -1.89
C PHE A 191 19.86 0.18 -2.33
N GLU A 192 20.93 -0.11 -3.06
CA GLU A 192 21.19 -1.44 -3.64
C GLU A 192 21.90 -2.38 -2.66
N GLU A 193 22.49 -1.84 -1.62
CA GLU A 193 23.16 -2.58 -0.55
C GLU A 193 22.43 -2.38 0.79
N PRO A 194 22.51 -3.34 1.72
CA PRO A 194 21.93 -3.20 3.07
C PRO A 194 22.41 -1.95 3.80
N ASN A 195 21.53 -1.35 4.58
CA ASN A 195 21.76 -0.09 5.30
C ASN A 195 21.48 -0.26 6.78
#